data_dd505908e8362169dbcc9d50590d96d4
#
_entry.id   dd505908e8362169dbcc9d50590d96d4
#
_cell.length_a   1.000
_cell.length_b   1.000
_cell.length_c   1.000
_cell.angle_alpha   90.00
_cell.angle_beta   90.00
_cell.angle_gamma   90.00
#
_symmetry.space_group_name_H-M   'P 1'
#
loop_
_entity.id
_entity.type
_entity.pdbx_description
1 polymer ?
#
loop_
_entity_poly.entity_id
_entity_poly.type
_entity_poly.pdbx_seq_one_letter_code
_entity_poly.pdbx_strand_id
1 'polypeptide(L)'
;MTSLNLPRRVLLRALLVCLVCPFFGLATDEPKLTTEEIKHFLLTAKVIDSRQSSKGITHTSRLTLSDGVITHDASFQPIDEHKAEMKLASHTELNFVDSYKYNIAAYALAELIGMDDMLPVYVERKWKGDSGSLSWWLAVKMDEEERHKQKLSPPDPDAWNAQMYKIRVFDQLVSDSDPNLTNVLIGENWRIWRIDFTRAFRLNKDLKDPGDLVKCDRQLFEKLKRLDGNTFAEKTKRYLTKEEVNAVMARRDQIVAHFQKLVAEKGEQEVLY
;
A
#
# COMPACT_ATOMS: atom_id res chain seq x y z
N MET A 1 55.98 81.63 11.98
CA MET A 1 55.09 80.94 12.92
C MET A 1 54.38 79.84 12.14
N THR A 2 54.72 78.65 12.40
CA THR A 2 54.66 77.47 11.61
C THR A 2 53.27 76.81 11.70
N SER A 3 52.61 76.64 10.53
CA SER A 3 51.36 75.85 10.38
C SER A 3 51.73 74.45 9.89
N LEU A 4 51.39 73.43 10.70
CA LEU A 4 51.52 72.01 10.36
C LEU A 4 50.32 71.57 9.48
N ASN A 5 50.63 71.09 8.31
CA ASN A 5 49.69 70.38 7.46
C ASN A 5 49.65 68.88 7.82
N LEU A 6 48.46 68.36 8.18
CA LEU A 6 48.19 66.94 8.30
C LEU A 6 47.60 66.38 7.00
N PRO A 7 48.04 65.20 6.53
CA PRO A 7 47.49 64.60 5.27
C PRO A 7 46.15 63.88 5.51
N ARG A 8 45.20 64.10 4.58
CA ARG A 8 43.93 63.41 4.49
C ARG A 8 44.14 61.91 4.19
N ARG A 9 43.72 61.03 5.11
CA ARG A 9 43.61 59.60 4.86
C ARG A 9 42.38 59.35 3.97
N VAL A 10 42.60 58.81 2.77
CA VAL A 10 41.60 58.30 1.87
C VAL A 10 41.21 56.90 2.39
N LEU A 11 39.95 56.73 2.90
CA LEU A 11 39.38 55.45 3.27
C LEU A 11 38.86 54.81 1.97
N LEU A 12 39.55 53.80 1.49
CA LEU A 12 39.09 52.92 0.42
C LEU A 12 38.10 51.92 1.04
N ARG A 13 36.80 52.14 0.78
CA ARG A 13 35.74 51.16 1.13
C ARG A 13 35.75 50.07 0.07
N ALA A 14 36.27 48.88 0.45
CA ALA A 14 36.14 47.68 -0.34
C ALA A 14 34.69 47.21 -0.26
N LEU A 15 33.97 47.28 -1.39
CA LEU A 15 32.63 46.74 -1.55
C LEU A 15 32.74 45.20 -1.73
N LEU A 16 32.44 44.46 -0.68
CA LEU A 16 32.35 43.00 -0.76
C LEU A 16 31.04 42.62 -1.44
N VAL A 17 31.10 42.34 -2.73
CA VAL A 17 29.96 41.80 -3.47
C VAL A 17 29.85 40.32 -3.13
N CYS A 18 28.95 39.96 -2.20
CA CYS A 18 28.57 38.59 -1.99
C CYS A 18 27.75 38.09 -3.19
N LEU A 19 28.38 37.31 -4.06
CA LEU A 19 27.69 36.53 -5.08
C LEU A 19 26.86 35.47 -4.37
N VAL A 20 25.58 35.72 -4.15
CA VAL A 20 24.62 34.70 -3.78
C VAL A 20 24.32 33.89 -5.04
N CYS A 21 25.03 32.78 -5.23
CA CYS A 21 24.62 31.75 -6.19
C CYS A 21 23.27 31.16 -5.74
N PRO A 22 22.20 31.30 -6.51
CA PRO A 22 21.01 30.52 -6.23
C PRO A 22 21.35 29.05 -6.49
N PHE A 23 21.41 28.25 -5.44
CA PHE A 23 21.35 26.81 -5.56
C PHE A 23 19.97 26.49 -6.14
N PHE A 24 19.87 26.40 -7.46
CA PHE A 24 18.78 25.68 -8.10
C PHE A 24 18.96 24.20 -7.71
N GLY A 25 18.26 23.79 -6.67
CA GLY A 25 18.06 22.38 -6.41
C GLY A 25 17.34 21.81 -7.63
N LEU A 26 18.08 21.14 -8.49
CA LEU A 26 17.51 20.23 -9.46
C LEU A 26 16.72 19.22 -8.63
N ALA A 27 15.38 19.34 -8.65
CA ALA A 27 14.53 18.24 -8.27
C ALA A 27 14.91 17.09 -9.21
N THR A 28 15.73 16.19 -8.74
CA THR A 28 15.97 14.94 -9.43
C THR A 28 14.63 14.19 -9.34
N ASP A 29 13.90 14.14 -10.46
CA ASP A 29 12.84 13.16 -10.61
C ASP A 29 13.45 11.81 -10.26
N GLU A 30 13.02 11.24 -9.12
CA GLU A 30 13.42 9.87 -8.78
C GLU A 30 13.04 8.99 -9.97
N PRO A 31 13.96 8.16 -10.49
CA PRO A 31 13.66 7.31 -11.62
C PRO A 31 12.44 6.46 -11.26
N LYS A 32 11.38 6.56 -12.06
CA LYS A 32 10.17 5.75 -11.89
C LYS A 32 10.54 4.30 -12.16
N LEU A 33 10.83 3.56 -11.08
CA LEU A 33 11.11 2.14 -11.15
C LEU A 33 9.86 1.39 -11.61
N THR A 34 10.06 0.42 -12.47
CA THR A 34 9.02 -0.55 -12.82
C THR A 34 8.75 -1.50 -11.65
N THR A 35 7.61 -2.14 -11.64
CA THR A 35 7.26 -3.15 -10.61
C THR A 35 8.34 -4.24 -10.49
N GLU A 36 8.90 -4.71 -11.61
CA GLU A 36 9.94 -5.74 -11.60
C GLU A 36 11.28 -5.22 -11.04
N GLU A 37 11.64 -3.98 -11.31
CA GLU A 37 12.81 -3.34 -10.71
C GLU A 37 12.64 -3.16 -9.19
N ILE A 38 11.43 -2.77 -8.74
CA ILE A 38 11.11 -2.70 -7.31
C ILE A 38 11.20 -4.08 -6.66
N LYS A 39 10.64 -5.13 -7.25
CA LYS A 39 10.76 -6.51 -6.74
C LYS A 39 12.22 -6.94 -6.64
N HIS A 40 12.99 -6.70 -7.70
CA HIS A 40 14.41 -7.03 -7.73
C HIS A 40 15.18 -6.31 -6.61
N PHE A 41 14.97 -5.00 -6.46
CA PHE A 41 15.56 -4.21 -5.39
C PHE A 41 15.19 -4.74 -4.00
N LEU A 42 13.91 -4.98 -3.73
CA LEU A 42 13.45 -5.52 -2.45
C LEU A 42 14.08 -6.88 -2.14
N LEU A 43 14.33 -7.72 -3.15
CA LEU A 43 14.93 -9.05 -2.97
C LEU A 43 16.45 -9.00 -2.76
N THR A 44 17.17 -8.06 -3.39
CA THR A 44 18.63 -8.11 -3.53
C THR A 44 19.37 -7.00 -2.78
N ALA A 45 18.77 -5.81 -2.60
CA ALA A 45 19.41 -4.68 -1.96
C ALA A 45 19.81 -4.98 -0.51
N LYS A 46 20.94 -4.44 -0.05
CA LYS A 46 21.44 -4.65 1.31
C LYS A 46 20.63 -3.83 2.30
N VAL A 47 20.31 -4.42 3.45
CA VAL A 47 19.78 -3.67 4.60
C VAL A 47 20.93 -2.89 5.22
N ILE A 48 20.87 -1.57 5.21
CA ILE A 48 21.90 -0.68 5.76
C ILE A 48 21.48 -0.04 7.09
N ASP A 49 20.18 0.06 7.36
CA ASP A 49 19.63 0.51 8.64
C ASP A 49 18.29 -0.19 8.93
N SER A 50 17.89 -0.23 10.20
CA SER A 50 16.61 -0.79 10.62
C SER A 50 16.07 -0.10 11.86
N ARG A 51 14.77 0.21 11.86
CA ARG A 51 14.04 0.79 12.99
C ARG A 51 12.76 0.00 13.22
N GLN A 52 12.46 -0.30 14.49
CA GLN A 52 11.19 -0.92 14.83
C GLN A 52 10.07 0.12 14.64
N SER A 53 8.96 -0.27 14.01
CA SER A 53 7.79 0.61 13.88
C SER A 53 7.19 0.87 15.26
N SER A 54 6.88 2.13 15.56
CA SER A 54 6.15 2.51 16.77
C SER A 54 4.64 2.33 16.63
N LYS A 55 4.14 2.09 15.40
CA LYS A 55 2.73 1.82 15.08
C LYS A 55 2.55 0.34 14.80
N GLY A 56 1.53 -0.28 15.41
CA GLY A 56 1.14 -1.66 15.19
C GLY A 56 1.68 -2.65 16.22
N ILE A 57 0.94 -3.76 16.40
CA ILE A 57 1.20 -4.82 17.39
C ILE A 57 2.10 -5.92 16.79
N THR A 58 2.30 -5.93 15.48
CA THR A 58 2.83 -7.05 14.69
C THR A 58 4.35 -7.03 14.47
N HIS A 59 5.12 -6.36 15.33
CA HIS A 59 6.60 -6.28 15.25
C HIS A 59 7.14 -5.83 13.88
N THR A 60 6.40 -5.00 13.17
CA THR A 60 6.81 -4.46 11.87
C THR A 60 8.08 -3.63 12.02
N SER A 61 9.05 -3.86 11.16
CA SER A 61 10.31 -3.10 11.10
C SER A 61 10.40 -2.28 9.81
N ARG A 62 10.79 -1.03 9.93
CA ARG A 62 11.20 -0.21 8.77
C ARG A 62 12.67 -0.47 8.50
N LEU A 63 12.98 -0.98 7.32
CA LEU A 63 14.32 -1.27 6.85
C LEU A 63 14.73 -0.25 5.80
N THR A 64 15.92 0.31 5.91
CA THR A 64 16.53 1.09 4.84
C THR A 64 17.40 0.17 4.00
N LEU A 65 17.09 0.06 2.70
CA LEU A 65 17.77 -0.79 1.74
C LEU A 65 18.63 0.04 0.80
N SER A 66 19.78 -0.52 0.34
CA SER A 66 20.58 0.09 -0.71
C SER A 66 21.24 -0.96 -1.59
N ASP A 67 21.26 -0.73 -2.90
CA ASP A 67 22.04 -1.50 -3.89
C ASP A 67 23.30 -0.76 -4.34
N GLY A 68 23.58 0.42 -3.75
CA GLY A 68 24.70 1.30 -4.10
C GLY A 68 24.33 2.38 -5.13
N VAL A 69 23.20 2.26 -5.80
CA VAL A 69 22.66 3.26 -6.73
C VAL A 69 21.42 3.92 -6.13
N ILE A 70 20.52 3.12 -5.60
CA ILE A 70 19.27 3.55 -4.97
C ILE A 70 19.34 3.23 -3.48
N THR A 71 18.79 4.14 -2.68
CA THR A 71 18.50 3.89 -1.26
C THR A 71 17.03 4.16 -1.02
N HIS A 72 16.30 3.16 -0.51
CA HIS A 72 14.87 3.27 -0.25
C HIS A 72 14.46 2.46 0.97
N ASP A 73 13.42 2.91 1.64
CA ASP A 73 12.89 2.20 2.80
C ASP A 73 11.90 1.09 2.38
N ALA A 74 11.78 0.10 3.24
CA ALA A 74 10.84 -0.99 3.08
C ALA A 74 10.22 -1.37 4.43
N SER A 75 9.01 -1.91 4.41
CA SER A 75 8.35 -2.44 5.61
C SER A 75 8.53 -3.95 5.67
N PHE A 76 9.11 -4.46 6.75
CA PHE A 76 9.29 -5.89 7.00
C PHE A 76 8.34 -6.36 8.09
N GLN A 77 7.54 -7.39 7.80
CA GLN A 77 6.56 -7.97 8.71
C GLN A 77 6.72 -9.49 8.77
N PRO A 78 7.21 -10.04 9.88
CA PRO A 78 7.50 -11.48 10.02
C PRO A 78 6.37 -12.29 10.66
N ILE A 79 5.24 -11.68 11.06
CA ILE A 79 4.16 -12.36 11.77
C ILE A 79 3.67 -13.60 11.01
N ASP A 80 3.56 -14.74 11.66
CA ASP A 80 2.99 -15.97 11.11
C ASP A 80 2.35 -16.79 12.24
N GLU A 81 1.24 -16.27 12.79
CA GLU A 81 0.52 -16.86 13.91
C GLU A 81 -0.70 -17.66 13.44
N HIS A 82 -0.84 -18.88 13.98
CA HIS A 82 -2.00 -19.74 13.78
C HIS A 82 -2.48 -20.24 15.14
N LYS A 83 -3.74 -19.95 15.49
CA LYS A 83 -4.34 -20.36 16.76
C LYS A 83 -5.72 -20.97 16.51
N ALA A 84 -6.06 -22.04 17.22
CA ALA A 84 -7.39 -22.64 17.12
C ALA A 84 -8.49 -21.64 17.52
N GLU A 85 -8.19 -20.82 18.53
CA GLU A 85 -9.03 -19.70 18.94
C GLU A 85 -8.20 -18.50 19.40
N MET A 86 -8.73 -17.30 19.20
CA MET A 86 -8.17 -16.05 19.71
C MET A 86 -9.28 -15.23 20.32
N LYS A 87 -9.11 -14.85 21.60
CA LYS A 87 -10.02 -13.92 22.27
C LYS A 87 -9.64 -12.49 21.90
N LEU A 88 -10.52 -11.83 21.17
CA LEU A 88 -10.45 -10.42 20.84
C LEU A 88 -11.31 -9.62 21.82
N ALA A 89 -11.17 -8.30 21.84
CA ALA A 89 -11.91 -7.44 22.74
C ALA A 89 -13.45 -7.56 22.61
N SER A 90 -13.94 -7.83 21.40
CA SER A 90 -15.37 -7.88 21.07
C SER A 90 -15.93 -9.30 20.87
N HIS A 91 -15.09 -10.27 20.55
CA HIS A 91 -15.54 -11.66 20.26
C HIS A 91 -14.37 -12.66 20.34
N THR A 92 -14.69 -13.95 20.25
CA THR A 92 -13.70 -15.01 20.06
C THR A 92 -13.69 -15.40 18.60
N GLU A 93 -12.52 -15.36 17.98
CA GLU A 93 -12.29 -15.80 16.60
C GLU A 93 -11.75 -17.22 16.58
N LEU A 94 -12.43 -18.12 15.86
CA LEU A 94 -12.00 -19.48 15.63
C LEU A 94 -11.11 -19.55 14.39
N ASN A 95 -10.11 -20.44 14.41
CA ASN A 95 -9.12 -20.59 13.35
C ASN A 95 -8.45 -19.23 13.03
N PHE A 96 -7.99 -18.56 14.08
CA PHE A 96 -7.30 -17.29 13.96
C PHE A 96 -5.98 -17.46 13.18
N VAL A 97 -5.81 -16.65 12.16
CA VAL A 97 -4.56 -16.57 11.39
C VAL A 97 -4.17 -15.11 11.25
N ASP A 98 -2.91 -14.82 11.54
CA ASP A 98 -2.25 -13.54 11.31
C ASP A 98 -0.89 -13.85 10.65
N SER A 99 -0.81 -13.72 9.32
CA SER A 99 0.31 -14.25 8.54
C SER A 99 0.81 -13.27 7.49
N TYR A 100 2.14 -13.02 7.50
CA TYR A 100 2.80 -12.24 6.46
C TYR A 100 2.60 -12.79 5.04
N LYS A 101 2.34 -14.10 4.92
CA LYS A 101 2.10 -14.79 3.65
C LYS A 101 0.90 -14.22 2.92
N TYR A 102 -0.09 -13.75 3.67
CA TYR A 102 -1.30 -13.16 3.10
C TYR A 102 -1.06 -11.81 2.44
N ASN A 103 -0.10 -11.02 2.91
CA ASN A 103 0.33 -9.80 2.20
C ASN A 103 0.83 -10.11 0.80
N ILE A 104 1.65 -11.17 0.67
CA ILE A 104 2.22 -11.59 -0.61
C ILE A 104 1.14 -12.18 -1.51
N ALA A 105 0.24 -12.99 -0.95
CA ALA A 105 -0.89 -13.56 -1.69
C ALA A 105 -1.87 -12.49 -2.18
N ALA A 106 -2.14 -11.46 -1.37
CA ALA A 106 -2.99 -10.33 -1.73
C ALA A 106 -2.39 -9.54 -2.90
N TYR A 107 -1.09 -9.27 -2.85
CA TYR A 107 -0.39 -8.60 -3.96
C TYR A 107 -0.41 -9.46 -5.23
N ALA A 108 -0.16 -10.77 -5.12
CA ALA A 108 -0.23 -11.69 -6.25
C ALA A 108 -1.63 -11.76 -6.89
N LEU A 109 -2.70 -11.68 -6.07
CA LEU A 109 -4.08 -11.60 -6.54
C LEU A 109 -4.34 -10.24 -7.23
N ALA A 110 -3.88 -9.14 -6.61
CA ALA A 110 -4.00 -7.79 -7.16
C ALA A 110 -3.38 -7.68 -8.56
N GLU A 111 -2.20 -8.29 -8.78
CA GLU A 111 -1.57 -8.36 -10.12
C GLU A 111 -2.48 -9.08 -11.15
N LEU A 112 -3.16 -10.17 -10.76
CA LEU A 112 -4.03 -10.91 -11.66
C LEU A 112 -5.29 -10.12 -12.06
N ILE A 113 -5.82 -9.31 -11.16
CA ILE A 113 -7.03 -8.54 -11.39
C ILE A 113 -6.79 -7.06 -11.71
N GLY A 114 -5.50 -6.62 -11.80
CA GLY A 114 -5.10 -5.26 -12.15
C GLY A 114 -5.41 -4.21 -11.11
N MET A 115 -5.13 -4.55 -9.87
CA MET A 115 -5.19 -3.66 -8.71
C MET A 115 -3.82 -3.50 -8.03
N ASP A 116 -2.77 -4.02 -8.63
CA ASP A 116 -1.40 -3.97 -8.09
C ASP A 116 -0.87 -2.54 -7.92
N ASP A 117 -1.45 -1.58 -8.63
CA ASP A 117 -1.18 -0.16 -8.44
C ASP A 117 -1.80 0.44 -7.16
N MET A 118 -2.71 -0.28 -6.49
CA MET A 118 -3.35 0.12 -5.24
C MET A 118 -2.77 -0.57 -4.00
N LEU A 119 -1.76 -1.41 -4.18
CA LEU A 119 -1.01 -2.05 -3.10
C LEU A 119 0.48 -1.72 -3.25
N PRO A 120 1.27 -1.65 -2.16
CA PRO A 120 2.71 -1.64 -2.30
C PRO A 120 3.20 -2.96 -2.89
N VAL A 121 4.31 -2.94 -3.61
CA VAL A 121 4.94 -4.18 -4.09
C VAL A 121 5.40 -5.00 -2.88
N TYR A 122 4.97 -6.26 -2.81
CA TYR A 122 5.35 -7.21 -1.76
C TYR A 122 6.22 -8.33 -2.32
N VAL A 123 7.25 -8.71 -1.55
CA VAL A 123 8.06 -9.90 -1.79
C VAL A 123 8.24 -10.68 -0.48
N GLU A 124 8.54 -11.98 -0.57
CA GLU A 124 9.01 -12.75 0.59
C GLU A 124 10.52 -12.55 0.73
N ARG A 125 10.97 -12.24 1.94
CA ARG A 125 12.41 -12.11 2.24
C ARG A 125 12.74 -12.62 3.63
N LYS A 126 13.97 -13.15 3.79
CA LYS A 126 14.54 -13.45 5.10
C LYS A 126 15.36 -12.26 5.60
N TRP A 127 15.16 -11.91 6.87
CA TRP A 127 15.95 -10.90 7.56
C TRP A 127 16.16 -11.30 9.03
N LYS A 128 17.42 -11.26 9.49
CA LYS A 128 17.84 -11.67 10.85
C LYS A 128 17.36 -13.07 11.27
N GLY A 129 17.20 -13.97 10.32
CA GLY A 129 16.76 -15.36 10.58
C GLY A 129 15.27 -15.60 10.34
N ASP A 130 14.44 -14.58 10.40
CA ASP A 130 12.98 -14.67 10.21
C ASP A 130 12.61 -14.50 8.74
N SER A 131 11.64 -15.30 8.27
CA SER A 131 10.95 -15.06 7.00
C SER A 131 9.83 -14.06 7.23
N GLY A 132 9.58 -13.19 6.22
CA GLY A 132 8.54 -12.19 6.32
C GLY A 132 8.17 -11.60 4.97
N SER A 133 7.07 -10.85 4.92
CA SER A 133 6.77 -9.97 3.79
C SER A 133 7.61 -8.71 3.91
N LEU A 134 8.23 -8.32 2.79
CA LEU A 134 8.91 -7.06 2.63
C LEU A 134 8.18 -6.25 1.57
N SER A 135 7.71 -5.06 1.92
CA SER A 135 6.99 -4.19 1.01
C SER A 135 7.69 -2.86 0.78
N TRP A 136 7.52 -2.31 -0.42
CA TRP A 136 7.99 -0.97 -0.78
C TRP A 136 7.38 0.07 0.14
N TRP A 137 8.20 0.91 0.76
CA TRP A 137 7.71 1.97 1.64
C TRP A 137 7.05 3.07 0.81
N LEU A 138 5.80 3.38 1.13
CA LEU A 138 5.03 4.39 0.41
C LEU A 138 5.23 5.78 1.02
N ALA A 139 5.37 6.79 0.18
CA ALA A 139 5.29 8.18 0.59
C ALA A 139 3.81 8.55 0.80
N VAL A 140 3.41 8.67 2.05
CA VAL A 140 2.02 8.95 2.43
C VAL A 140 1.89 10.25 3.19
N LYS A 141 0.77 10.94 2.97
CA LYS A 141 0.38 12.16 3.67
C LYS A 141 -0.30 11.83 4.99
N MET A 142 -1.22 10.85 4.98
CA MET A 142 -2.02 10.43 6.13
C MET A 142 -2.63 9.05 5.88
N ASP A 143 -3.24 8.47 6.89
CA ASP A 143 -4.17 7.35 6.74
C ASP A 143 -5.63 7.82 6.78
N GLU A 144 -6.56 6.92 6.46
CA GLU A 144 -8.00 7.23 6.40
C GLU A 144 -8.59 7.57 7.77
N GLU A 145 -8.05 6.99 8.85
CA GLU A 145 -8.47 7.34 10.21
C GLU A 145 -8.12 8.80 10.52
N GLU A 146 -6.91 9.22 10.16
CA GLU A 146 -6.44 10.59 10.36
C GLU A 146 -7.22 11.57 9.50
N ARG A 147 -7.51 11.22 8.22
CA ARG A 147 -8.38 12.01 7.35
C ARG A 147 -9.74 12.27 7.98
N HIS A 148 -10.36 11.22 8.56
CA HIS A 148 -11.65 11.36 9.27
C HIS A 148 -11.54 12.24 10.52
N LYS A 149 -10.50 12.06 11.34
CA LYS A 149 -10.25 12.90 12.54
C LYS A 149 -10.09 14.37 12.17
N GLN A 150 -9.39 14.66 11.07
CA GLN A 150 -9.17 16.02 10.57
C GLN A 150 -10.35 16.57 9.74
N LYS A 151 -11.37 15.74 9.45
CA LYS A 151 -12.54 16.09 8.62
C LYS A 151 -12.15 16.61 7.23
N LEU A 152 -11.08 16.07 6.66
CA LEU A 152 -10.60 16.47 5.34
C LEU A 152 -11.45 15.82 4.24
N SER A 153 -11.82 16.61 3.25
CA SER A 153 -12.48 16.13 2.03
C SER A 153 -11.49 16.04 0.88
N PRO A 154 -11.58 15.00 0.03
CA PRO A 154 -10.78 14.94 -1.18
C PRO A 154 -11.18 16.07 -2.13
N PRO A 155 -10.23 16.63 -2.91
CA PRO A 155 -10.51 17.71 -3.86
C PRO A 155 -11.42 17.26 -5.01
N ASP A 156 -11.36 15.95 -5.35
CA ASP A 156 -12.22 15.30 -6.34
C ASP A 156 -12.91 14.11 -5.68
N PRO A 157 -14.18 14.27 -5.22
CA PRO A 157 -14.93 13.19 -4.58
C PRO A 157 -15.22 12.00 -5.51
N ASP A 158 -15.36 12.22 -6.81
CA ASP A 158 -15.66 11.14 -7.75
C ASP A 158 -14.43 10.27 -7.98
N ALA A 159 -13.26 10.87 -8.19
CA ALA A 159 -11.99 10.14 -8.28
C ALA A 159 -11.64 9.41 -6.98
N TRP A 160 -11.96 9.99 -5.83
CA TRP A 160 -11.82 9.35 -4.52
C TRP A 160 -12.74 8.12 -4.41
N ASN A 161 -14.04 8.30 -4.70
CA ASN A 161 -15.01 7.23 -4.61
C ASN A 161 -14.69 6.08 -5.57
N ALA A 162 -14.20 6.38 -6.77
CA ALA A 162 -13.76 5.36 -7.73
C ALA A 162 -12.67 4.46 -7.14
N GLN A 163 -11.68 5.02 -6.46
CA GLN A 163 -10.64 4.26 -5.77
C GLN A 163 -11.23 3.43 -4.60
N MET A 164 -12.10 4.04 -3.76
CA MET A 164 -12.72 3.36 -2.63
C MET A 164 -13.63 2.20 -3.05
N TYR A 165 -14.33 2.30 -4.18
CA TYR A 165 -15.11 1.18 -4.74
C TYR A 165 -14.23 -0.01 -5.10
N LYS A 166 -13.05 0.22 -5.69
CA LYS A 166 -12.09 -0.85 -5.96
C LYS A 166 -11.62 -1.52 -4.67
N ILE A 167 -11.29 -0.75 -3.64
CA ILE A 167 -10.86 -1.28 -2.33
C ILE A 167 -11.95 -2.14 -1.71
N ARG A 168 -13.22 -1.68 -1.71
CA ARG A 168 -14.34 -2.46 -1.16
C ARG A 168 -14.51 -3.80 -1.88
N VAL A 169 -14.40 -3.81 -3.21
CA VAL A 169 -14.42 -5.06 -3.98
C VAL A 169 -13.28 -5.98 -3.57
N PHE A 170 -12.08 -5.44 -3.41
CA PHE A 170 -10.90 -6.23 -3.03
C PHE A 170 -11.01 -6.78 -1.61
N ASP A 171 -11.40 -5.94 -0.63
CA ASP A 171 -11.57 -6.36 0.77
C ASP A 171 -12.62 -7.48 0.91
N GLN A 172 -13.74 -7.40 0.17
CA GLN A 172 -14.73 -8.48 0.10
C GLN A 172 -14.15 -9.74 -0.55
N LEU A 173 -13.37 -9.60 -1.63
CA LEU A 173 -12.77 -10.72 -2.36
C LEU A 173 -11.77 -11.49 -1.48
N VAL A 174 -10.89 -10.80 -0.76
CA VAL A 174 -9.90 -11.43 0.12
C VAL A 174 -10.48 -11.78 1.49
N SER A 175 -11.68 -11.29 1.84
CA SER A 175 -12.32 -11.48 3.16
C SER A 175 -11.37 -11.12 4.30
N ASP A 176 -10.94 -9.86 4.33
CA ASP A 176 -10.14 -9.35 5.44
C ASP A 176 -11.01 -9.22 6.71
N SER A 177 -10.54 -9.78 7.82
CA SER A 177 -11.24 -9.71 9.10
C SER A 177 -10.85 -8.49 9.94
N ASP A 178 -9.86 -7.71 9.49
CA ASP A 178 -9.40 -6.49 10.16
C ASP A 178 -9.43 -5.27 9.23
N PRO A 179 -10.62 -4.78 8.84
CA PRO A 179 -10.76 -3.61 7.97
C PRO A 179 -10.46 -2.31 8.71
N ASN A 180 -9.23 -2.16 9.17
CA ASN A 180 -8.79 -0.98 9.91
C ASN A 180 -8.58 0.20 8.96
N LEU A 181 -9.13 1.38 9.30
CA LEU A 181 -8.95 2.60 8.51
C LEU A 181 -7.48 3.06 8.43
N THR A 182 -6.65 2.69 9.40
CA THR A 182 -5.20 2.97 9.34
C THR A 182 -4.48 2.17 8.25
N ASN A 183 -5.12 1.12 7.71
CA ASN A 183 -4.62 0.29 6.61
C ASN A 183 -4.99 0.85 5.21
N VAL A 184 -5.68 1.98 5.16
CA VAL A 184 -5.96 2.74 3.93
C VAL A 184 -5.09 3.99 3.96
N LEU A 185 -4.03 4.00 3.14
CA LEU A 185 -3.05 5.08 3.10
C LEU A 185 -3.36 6.05 1.97
N ILE A 186 -3.13 7.34 2.22
CA ILE A 186 -3.44 8.44 1.31
C ILE A 186 -2.15 9.20 0.98
N GLY A 187 -1.79 9.25 -0.30
CA GLY A 187 -0.65 10.02 -0.79
C GLY A 187 -0.95 11.50 -1.00
N GLU A 188 0.08 12.28 -1.34
CA GLU A 188 -0.03 13.73 -1.55
C GLU A 188 -1.05 14.12 -2.63
N ASN A 189 -1.20 13.29 -3.67
CA ASN A 189 -2.15 13.47 -4.78
C ASN A 189 -3.51 12.79 -4.55
N TRP A 190 -3.85 12.43 -3.30
CA TRP A 190 -5.07 11.71 -2.94
C TRP A 190 -5.19 10.31 -3.57
N ARG A 191 -4.08 9.74 -4.02
CA ARG A 191 -4.02 8.34 -4.39
C ARG A 191 -4.13 7.48 -3.13
N ILE A 192 -4.87 6.37 -3.25
CA ILE A 192 -5.13 5.46 -2.15
C ILE A 192 -4.29 4.19 -2.33
N TRP A 193 -3.72 3.69 -1.24
CA TRP A 193 -3.15 2.36 -1.14
C TRP A 193 -3.79 1.58 -0.01
N ARG A 194 -4.02 0.30 -0.24
CA ARG A 194 -4.45 -0.64 0.78
C ARG A 194 -3.27 -1.50 1.22
N ILE A 195 -3.06 -1.62 2.51
CA ILE A 195 -1.95 -2.37 3.11
C ILE A 195 -2.46 -3.31 4.20
N ASP A 196 -1.57 -4.19 4.69
CA ASP A 196 -1.78 -5.09 5.84
C ASP A 196 -2.96 -6.05 5.68
N PHE A 197 -2.70 -7.11 4.91
CA PHE A 197 -3.64 -8.20 4.65
C PHE A 197 -3.36 -9.43 5.52
N THR A 198 -2.60 -9.31 6.61
CA THR A 198 -2.16 -10.47 7.41
C THR A 198 -3.32 -11.26 8.01
N ARG A 199 -4.51 -10.67 8.06
CA ARG A 199 -5.74 -11.29 8.56
C ARG A 199 -6.78 -11.54 7.46
N ALA A 200 -6.39 -11.52 6.19
CA ALA A 200 -7.23 -11.83 5.03
C ALA A 200 -7.39 -13.35 4.79
N PHE A 201 -7.97 -13.71 3.66
CA PHE A 201 -8.12 -15.08 3.14
C PHE A 201 -8.88 -16.04 4.06
N ARG A 202 -9.90 -15.51 4.74
CA ARG A 202 -10.78 -16.34 5.57
C ARG A 202 -11.51 -17.40 4.73
N LEU A 203 -11.79 -18.55 5.35
CA LEU A 203 -12.42 -19.69 4.68
C LEU A 203 -13.92 -19.49 4.41
N ASN A 204 -14.53 -18.40 4.95
CA ASN A 204 -15.89 -18.03 4.63
C ASN A 204 -16.04 -17.77 3.14
N LYS A 205 -17.02 -18.43 2.52
CA LYS A 205 -17.32 -18.30 1.09
C LYS A 205 -18.29 -17.17 0.78
N ASP A 206 -19.04 -16.72 1.76
CA ASP A 206 -20.05 -15.67 1.59
C ASP A 206 -19.41 -14.27 1.69
N LEU A 207 -19.99 -13.33 0.97
CA LEU A 207 -19.64 -11.92 1.10
C LEU A 207 -20.16 -11.40 2.45
N LYS A 208 -19.30 -10.62 3.14
CA LYS A 208 -19.63 -10.07 4.45
C LYS A 208 -20.70 -8.97 4.35
N ASP A 209 -20.46 -7.99 3.48
CA ASP A 209 -21.30 -6.80 3.32
C ASP A 209 -21.56 -6.51 1.82
N PRO A 210 -22.34 -7.34 1.11
CA PRO A 210 -22.58 -7.17 -0.32
C PRO A 210 -23.28 -5.86 -0.67
N GLY A 211 -23.98 -5.23 0.27
CA GLY A 211 -24.64 -3.93 0.10
C GLY A 211 -23.66 -2.77 -0.13
N ASP A 212 -22.40 -2.92 0.27
CA ASP A 212 -21.35 -1.92 0.03
C ASP A 212 -20.79 -1.94 -1.40
N LEU A 213 -21.11 -3.00 -2.16
CA LEU A 213 -20.71 -3.18 -3.54
C LEU A 213 -21.71 -2.50 -4.48
N VAL A 214 -21.68 -1.16 -4.52
CA VAL A 214 -22.66 -0.36 -5.29
C VAL A 214 -22.18 0.01 -6.69
N LYS A 215 -20.86 0.14 -6.90
CA LYS A 215 -20.22 0.43 -8.18
C LYS A 215 -18.94 -0.38 -8.33
N CYS A 216 -18.54 -0.66 -9.56
CA CYS A 216 -17.30 -1.37 -9.89
C CYS A 216 -16.58 -0.70 -11.05
N ASP A 217 -15.27 -0.66 -10.98
CA ASP A 217 -14.44 -0.35 -12.14
C ASP A 217 -14.65 -1.40 -13.24
N ARG A 218 -14.90 -0.95 -14.48
CA ARG A 218 -15.20 -1.82 -15.62
C ARG A 218 -14.08 -2.82 -15.90
N GLN A 219 -12.84 -2.37 -15.84
CA GLN A 219 -11.69 -3.24 -16.11
C GLN A 219 -11.51 -4.28 -15.02
N LEU A 220 -11.68 -3.87 -13.75
CA LEU A 220 -11.66 -4.79 -12.60
C LEU A 220 -12.77 -5.85 -12.75
N PHE A 221 -13.99 -5.45 -13.09
CA PHE A 221 -15.10 -6.37 -13.28
C PHE A 221 -14.80 -7.41 -14.37
N GLU A 222 -14.27 -6.97 -15.52
CA GLU A 222 -13.88 -7.89 -16.60
C GLU A 222 -12.75 -8.84 -16.19
N LYS A 223 -11.77 -8.36 -15.41
CA LYS A 223 -10.69 -9.21 -14.90
C LYS A 223 -11.20 -10.21 -13.85
N LEU A 224 -12.13 -9.81 -12.98
CA LEU A 224 -12.78 -10.74 -12.04
C LEU A 224 -13.51 -11.87 -12.76
N LYS A 225 -14.27 -11.58 -13.83
CA LYS A 225 -14.94 -12.61 -14.63
C LYS A 225 -13.96 -13.61 -15.26
N ARG A 226 -12.75 -13.17 -15.59
CA ARG A 226 -11.71 -13.97 -16.26
C ARG A 226 -10.71 -14.59 -15.29
N LEU A 227 -10.76 -14.27 -14.01
CA LEU A 227 -9.83 -14.79 -13.02
C LEU A 227 -9.94 -16.32 -12.98
N ASP A 228 -8.84 -17.00 -13.36
CA ASP A 228 -8.75 -18.46 -13.32
C ASP A 228 -8.21 -18.96 -11.99
N GLY A 229 -8.94 -19.89 -11.36
CA GLY A 229 -8.59 -20.44 -10.07
C GLY A 229 -7.29 -21.25 -10.07
N ASN A 230 -6.95 -21.93 -11.19
CA ASN A 230 -5.69 -22.68 -11.28
C ASN A 230 -4.50 -21.73 -11.38
N THR A 231 -4.60 -20.68 -12.17
CA THR A 231 -3.57 -19.63 -12.27
C THR A 231 -3.35 -18.96 -10.92
N PHE A 232 -4.44 -18.64 -10.20
CA PHE A 232 -4.34 -18.04 -8.86
C PHE A 232 -3.70 -19.03 -7.87
N ALA A 233 -4.14 -20.28 -7.85
CA ALA A 233 -3.57 -21.33 -7.00
C ALA A 233 -2.07 -21.53 -7.24
N GLU A 234 -1.64 -21.60 -8.52
CA GLU A 234 -0.22 -21.78 -8.86
C GLU A 234 0.62 -20.57 -8.42
N LYS A 235 0.11 -19.34 -8.63
CA LYS A 235 0.80 -18.12 -8.24
C LYS A 235 0.94 -17.96 -6.73
N THR A 236 0.01 -18.53 -5.95
CA THR A 236 -0.04 -18.40 -4.49
C THR A 236 0.24 -19.70 -3.71
N LYS A 237 0.65 -20.78 -4.37
CA LYS A 237 0.83 -22.13 -3.78
C LYS A 237 1.74 -22.19 -2.54
N ARG A 238 2.64 -21.22 -2.36
CA ARG A 238 3.53 -21.11 -1.18
C ARG A 238 2.89 -20.39 -0.01
N TYR A 239 1.79 -19.69 -0.24
CA TYR A 239 1.21 -18.72 0.68
C TYR A 239 -0.22 -19.06 1.09
N LEU A 240 -0.98 -19.70 0.22
CA LEU A 240 -2.37 -20.08 0.46
C LEU A 240 -2.57 -21.59 0.37
N THR A 241 -3.50 -22.10 1.17
CA THR A 241 -4.05 -23.44 1.06
C THR A 241 -5.06 -23.52 -0.09
N LYS A 242 -5.39 -24.75 -0.50
CA LYS A 242 -6.43 -24.97 -1.51
C LYS A 242 -7.80 -24.47 -1.05
N GLU A 243 -8.11 -24.60 0.22
CA GLU A 243 -9.36 -24.16 0.83
C GLU A 243 -9.51 -22.65 0.80
N GLU A 244 -8.44 -21.89 1.07
CA GLU A 244 -8.40 -20.44 0.98
C GLU A 244 -8.58 -19.96 -0.47
N VAL A 245 -7.90 -20.60 -1.42
CA VAL A 245 -8.09 -20.31 -2.86
C VAL A 245 -9.55 -20.57 -3.26
N ASN A 246 -10.12 -21.70 -2.88
CA ASN A 246 -11.51 -22.03 -3.18
C ASN A 246 -12.50 -21.02 -2.56
N ALA A 247 -12.22 -20.51 -1.37
CA ALA A 247 -13.04 -19.49 -0.72
C ALA A 247 -12.97 -18.14 -1.47
N VAL A 248 -11.78 -17.72 -1.92
CA VAL A 248 -11.63 -16.52 -2.78
C VAL A 248 -12.42 -16.69 -4.08
N MET A 249 -12.31 -17.84 -4.75
CA MET A 249 -13.03 -18.07 -6.00
C MET A 249 -14.54 -18.09 -5.82
N ALA A 250 -15.05 -18.64 -4.71
CA ALA A 250 -16.48 -18.60 -4.39
C ALA A 250 -16.97 -17.15 -4.17
N ARG A 251 -16.20 -16.33 -3.45
CA ARG A 251 -16.53 -14.90 -3.27
C ARG A 251 -16.43 -14.13 -4.58
N ARG A 252 -15.43 -14.43 -5.44
CA ARG A 252 -15.33 -13.88 -6.79
C ARG A 252 -16.62 -14.11 -7.60
N ASP A 253 -17.13 -15.35 -7.58
CA ASP A 253 -18.36 -15.69 -8.30
C ASP A 253 -19.56 -14.92 -7.76
N GLN A 254 -19.68 -14.73 -6.45
CA GLN A 254 -20.73 -13.93 -5.84
C GLN A 254 -20.61 -12.44 -6.17
N ILE A 255 -19.39 -11.87 -6.18
CA ILE A 255 -19.15 -10.47 -6.57
C ILE A 255 -19.58 -10.26 -8.03
N VAL A 256 -19.19 -11.17 -8.93
CA VAL A 256 -19.57 -11.10 -10.35
C VAL A 256 -21.10 -11.18 -10.50
N ALA A 257 -21.75 -12.15 -9.85
CA ALA A 257 -23.19 -12.30 -9.90
C ALA A 257 -23.93 -11.07 -9.32
N HIS A 258 -23.42 -10.51 -8.22
CA HIS A 258 -23.95 -9.29 -7.61
C HIS A 258 -23.93 -8.10 -8.58
N PHE A 259 -22.80 -7.82 -9.21
CA PHE A 259 -22.71 -6.73 -10.17
C PHE A 259 -23.51 -6.99 -11.45
N GLN A 260 -23.58 -8.23 -11.94
CA GLN A 260 -24.47 -8.58 -13.06
C GLN A 260 -25.94 -8.27 -12.73
N LYS A 261 -26.38 -8.59 -11.52
CA LYS A 261 -27.72 -8.27 -11.05
C LYS A 261 -27.95 -6.75 -10.98
N LEU A 262 -27.01 -6.00 -10.39
CA LEU A 262 -27.10 -4.53 -10.32
C LEU A 262 -27.15 -3.91 -11.72
N VAL A 263 -26.36 -4.39 -12.67
CA VAL A 263 -26.38 -3.93 -14.07
C VAL A 263 -27.73 -4.18 -14.71
N ALA A 264 -28.33 -5.36 -14.48
CA ALA A 264 -29.66 -5.68 -15.01
C ALA A 264 -30.77 -4.79 -14.40
N GLU A 265 -30.65 -4.41 -13.14
CA GLU A 265 -31.64 -3.59 -12.41
C GLU A 265 -31.51 -2.09 -12.68
N LYS A 266 -30.27 -1.57 -12.79
CA LYS A 266 -29.99 -0.11 -12.81
C LYS A 266 -29.39 0.38 -14.11
N GLY A 267 -28.95 -0.54 -14.98
CA GLY A 267 -28.20 -0.22 -16.18
C GLY A 267 -26.69 -0.18 -15.96
N GLU A 268 -25.95 -0.49 -17.02
CA GLU A 268 -24.48 -0.63 -16.97
C GLU A 268 -23.77 0.67 -16.59
N GLN A 269 -24.22 1.81 -17.12
CA GLN A 269 -23.60 3.12 -16.89
C GLN A 269 -23.70 3.60 -15.42
N GLU A 270 -24.72 3.14 -14.68
CA GLU A 270 -24.88 3.50 -13.27
C GLU A 270 -23.99 2.64 -12.35
N VAL A 271 -23.62 1.45 -12.79
CA VAL A 271 -22.92 0.45 -11.97
C VAL A 271 -21.45 0.33 -12.33
N LEU A 272 -21.10 0.39 -13.63
CA LEU A 272 -19.72 0.21 -14.12
C LEU A 272 -19.17 1.55 -14.66
N TYR A 273 -18.15 2.07 -13.98
CA TYR A 273 -17.43 3.30 -14.38
C TYR A 273 -16.11 3.03 -15.06
#